data_b76873335e3c4025134a777b3b61726a
#
_entry.id   b76873335e3c4025134a777b3b61726a
#
_cell.length_a   1.000
_cell.length_b   1.000
_cell.length_c   1.000
_cell.angle_alpha   90.00
_cell.angle_beta   90.00
_cell.angle_gamma   90.00
#
_symmetry.space_group_name_H-M   'P 1'
#
loop_
_entity.id
_entity.type
_entity.pdbx_description
1 polymer ?
#
loop_
_entity_poly.entity_id
_entity_poly.type
_entity_poly.pdbx_seq_one_letter_code
_entity_poly.pdbx_strand_id
1 'polypeptide(L)'
;MAKHFADRMLDAVEAKQAPLCVGLDPMYERLPKQIREIASAEPRGLGEQAAGAREFCQSVIDIVADQVPCVKLQSAYFERCGITGMRAYFEVADYAREAGLLVIGDVKRADIGPTAEAYAVAHLEEAYVGQGADERAVTVDAVTVNQYFGTDGVQPFVNLAKEAGQGVFVVTRTSNPSAKEFQDFKDTDGLRLFERVAERVNDWANQAGCVGDSGYSLVGAVVAATYPQDTARLRAMMPNSLLLVPGVGAQGGSIEDATQAFHEDGWGGLVTVSRSVIYAWERPEYEHIGEVNWEEAIEVAVVEIKAALAEALARRAAAV
;
A
#
# COMPACT_ATOMS: atom_id res chain seq x y z
N MET A 1 -6.29 1.54 24.20
CA MET A 1 -5.72 0.79 23.07
C MET A 1 -5.96 1.59 21.81
N ALA A 2 -5.02 1.62 20.88
CA ALA A 2 -5.25 2.25 19.59
C ALA A 2 -6.43 1.56 18.89
N LYS A 3 -7.22 2.30 18.09
CA LYS A 3 -8.34 1.73 17.32
C LYS A 3 -7.76 0.74 16.30
N HIS A 4 -8.44 -0.40 16.13
CA HIS A 4 -8.03 -1.48 15.25
C HIS A 4 -7.78 -1.01 13.79
N PHE A 5 -6.71 -1.49 13.14
CA PHE A 5 -6.30 -1.05 11.81
C PHE A 5 -7.42 -1.15 10.77
N ALA A 6 -8.10 -2.30 10.70
CA ALA A 6 -9.15 -2.49 9.70
C ALA A 6 -10.31 -1.52 9.91
N ASP A 7 -10.70 -1.26 11.17
CA ASP A 7 -11.76 -0.31 11.49
C ASP A 7 -11.37 1.12 11.12
N ARG A 8 -10.10 1.52 11.38
CA ARG A 8 -9.58 2.83 10.94
C ARG A 8 -9.56 2.96 9.41
N MET A 9 -9.17 1.88 8.72
CA MET A 9 -9.12 1.88 7.25
C MET A 9 -10.53 2.00 6.65
N LEU A 10 -11.50 1.25 7.17
CA LEU A 10 -12.87 1.34 6.67
C LEU A 10 -13.53 2.68 6.98
N ASP A 11 -13.32 3.25 8.17
CA ASP A 11 -13.79 4.62 8.48
C ASP A 11 -13.20 5.63 7.50
N ALA A 12 -11.90 5.52 7.19
CA ALA A 12 -11.24 6.42 6.26
C ALA A 12 -11.77 6.24 4.81
N VAL A 13 -12.02 4.98 4.38
CA VAL A 13 -12.66 4.69 3.09
C VAL A 13 -14.06 5.29 3.02
N GLU A 14 -14.85 5.16 4.08
CA GLU A 14 -16.19 5.74 4.16
C GLU A 14 -16.14 7.26 4.13
N ALA A 15 -15.27 7.88 4.91
CA ALA A 15 -15.12 9.34 4.96
C ALA A 15 -14.70 9.93 3.60
N LYS A 16 -13.80 9.26 2.88
CA LYS A 16 -13.31 9.70 1.56
C LYS A 16 -14.17 9.20 0.39
N GLN A 17 -15.11 8.27 0.63
CA GLN A 17 -15.91 7.60 -0.41
C GLN A 17 -15.02 7.02 -1.52
N ALA A 18 -13.87 6.45 -1.15
CA ALA A 18 -12.87 5.95 -2.08
C ALA A 18 -12.06 4.79 -1.47
N PRO A 19 -12.25 3.54 -1.87
CA PRO A 19 -11.37 2.45 -1.51
C PRO A 19 -10.09 2.44 -2.38
N LEU A 20 -9.36 3.56 -2.37
CA LEU A 20 -8.23 3.87 -3.23
C LEU A 20 -6.98 4.19 -2.40
N CYS A 21 -5.85 3.58 -2.73
CA CYS A 21 -4.55 3.83 -2.14
C CYS A 21 -3.61 4.42 -3.18
N VAL A 22 -3.00 5.57 -2.91
CA VAL A 22 -1.99 6.15 -3.79
C VAL A 22 -0.60 5.67 -3.38
N GLY A 23 0.09 4.99 -4.31
CA GLY A 23 1.47 4.53 -4.10
C GLY A 23 2.47 5.65 -4.35
N LEU A 24 3.37 5.86 -3.41
CA LEU A 24 4.48 6.80 -3.48
C LEU A 24 5.75 6.05 -3.86
N ASP A 25 6.05 6.04 -5.16
CA ASP A 25 7.18 5.35 -5.79
C ASP A 25 8.11 6.40 -6.44
N PRO A 26 8.82 7.27 -5.67
CA PRO A 26 9.56 8.40 -6.23
C PRO A 26 10.82 7.96 -6.98
N MET A 27 10.83 8.12 -8.28
CA MET A 27 12.01 7.91 -9.14
C MET A 27 12.65 9.26 -9.42
N TYR A 28 13.86 9.51 -8.90
CA TYR A 28 14.51 10.83 -8.98
C TYR A 28 14.58 11.36 -10.43
N GLU A 29 14.86 10.49 -11.37
CA GLU A 29 14.99 10.84 -12.79
C GLU A 29 13.67 11.31 -13.43
N ARG A 30 12.54 10.97 -12.79
CA ARG A 30 11.18 11.31 -13.25
C ARG A 30 10.52 12.41 -12.41
N LEU A 31 11.22 12.93 -11.41
CA LEU A 31 10.66 14.02 -10.61
C LEU A 31 10.52 15.30 -11.46
N PRO A 32 9.49 16.12 -11.26
CA PRO A 32 9.35 17.40 -11.92
C PRO A 32 10.60 18.26 -11.76
N LYS A 33 10.91 19.05 -12.77
CA LYS A 33 12.09 19.93 -12.75
C LYS A 33 12.14 20.84 -11.53
N GLN A 34 10.99 21.39 -11.12
CA GLN A 34 10.86 22.23 -9.93
C GLN A 34 11.31 21.51 -8.66
N ILE A 35 10.90 20.25 -8.49
CA ILE A 35 11.29 19.42 -7.34
C ILE A 35 12.80 19.13 -7.36
N ARG A 36 13.36 18.83 -8.53
CA ARG A 36 14.82 18.61 -8.67
C ARG A 36 15.63 19.86 -8.40
N GLU A 37 15.13 21.04 -8.77
CA GLU A 37 15.75 22.32 -8.46
C GLU A 37 15.77 22.59 -6.94
N ILE A 38 14.67 22.32 -6.23
CA ILE A 38 14.60 22.41 -4.76
C ILE A 38 15.62 21.43 -4.13
N ALA A 39 15.60 20.17 -4.56
CA ALA A 39 16.49 19.13 -4.06
C ALA A 39 17.98 19.45 -4.28
N SER A 40 18.32 20.23 -5.31
CA SER A 40 19.71 20.61 -5.62
C SER A 40 20.38 21.49 -4.57
N ALA A 41 19.65 22.00 -3.58
CA ALA A 41 20.21 22.67 -2.40
C ALA A 41 20.96 21.70 -1.48
N GLU A 42 20.66 20.41 -1.54
CA GLU A 42 21.33 19.35 -0.78
C GLU A 42 22.63 18.89 -1.49
N PRO A 43 23.56 18.24 -0.75
CA PRO A 43 24.75 17.66 -1.36
C PRO A 43 24.42 16.71 -2.50
N ARG A 44 25.09 16.87 -3.63
CA ARG A 44 24.87 16.02 -4.81
C ARG A 44 24.96 14.52 -4.50
N GLY A 45 24.18 13.73 -5.21
CA GLY A 45 24.15 12.27 -5.06
C GLY A 45 22.97 11.79 -4.22
N LEU A 46 23.23 10.90 -3.24
CA LEU A 46 22.14 10.26 -2.47
C LEU A 46 21.37 11.26 -1.59
N GLY A 47 22.00 12.32 -1.08
CA GLY A 47 21.34 13.37 -0.31
C GLY A 47 20.30 14.12 -1.15
N GLU A 48 20.72 14.58 -2.34
CA GLU A 48 19.86 15.25 -3.30
C GLU A 48 18.67 14.35 -3.75
N GLN A 49 18.96 13.09 -4.03
CA GLN A 49 17.89 12.13 -4.42
C GLN A 49 16.88 11.89 -3.29
N ALA A 50 17.35 11.76 -2.05
CA ALA A 50 16.49 11.59 -0.89
C ALA A 50 15.63 12.82 -0.62
N ALA A 51 16.22 14.03 -0.73
CA ALA A 51 15.49 15.28 -0.59
C ALA A 51 14.42 15.45 -1.67
N GLY A 52 14.75 15.14 -2.92
CA GLY A 52 13.79 15.19 -4.02
C GLY A 52 12.65 14.19 -3.83
N ALA A 53 12.95 12.97 -3.38
CA ALA A 53 11.93 11.97 -3.09
C ALA A 53 10.99 12.44 -1.96
N ARG A 54 11.54 13.03 -0.88
CA ARG A 54 10.76 13.57 0.22
C ARG A 54 9.84 14.69 -0.25
N GLU A 55 10.39 15.71 -0.87
CA GLU A 55 9.65 16.90 -1.31
C GLU A 55 8.51 16.51 -2.27
N PHE A 56 8.82 15.68 -3.25
CA PHE A 56 7.81 15.18 -4.18
C PHE A 56 6.70 14.41 -3.48
N CYS A 57 7.04 13.50 -2.57
CA CYS A 57 6.03 12.72 -1.87
C CYS A 57 5.16 13.58 -0.96
N GLN A 58 5.72 14.60 -0.31
CA GLN A 58 4.97 15.55 0.51
C GLN A 58 3.99 16.37 -0.35
N SER A 59 4.43 16.89 -1.49
CA SER A 59 3.53 17.56 -2.43
C SER A 59 2.42 16.66 -2.96
N VAL A 60 2.73 15.39 -3.27
CA VAL A 60 1.67 14.42 -3.66
C VAL A 60 0.68 14.19 -2.51
N ILE A 61 1.16 14.08 -1.27
CA ILE A 61 0.30 13.92 -0.09
C ILE A 61 -0.66 15.10 0.05
N ASP A 62 -0.18 16.34 -0.09
CA ASP A 62 -1.02 17.54 -0.02
C ASP A 62 -2.16 17.52 -1.04
N ILE A 63 -1.89 17.01 -2.24
CA ILE A 63 -2.89 16.91 -3.32
C ILE A 63 -3.92 15.82 -3.02
N VAL A 64 -3.50 14.67 -2.50
CA VAL A 64 -4.36 13.47 -2.42
C VAL A 64 -5.02 13.27 -1.06
N ALA A 65 -4.58 13.99 -0.01
CA ALA A 65 -5.02 13.76 1.37
C ALA A 65 -6.55 13.85 1.56
N ASP A 66 -7.20 14.75 0.85
CA ASP A 66 -8.66 14.89 0.90
C ASP A 66 -9.41 13.90 -0.02
N GLN A 67 -8.71 13.18 -0.87
CA GLN A 67 -9.29 12.32 -1.90
C GLN A 67 -9.25 10.83 -1.55
N VAL A 68 -8.24 10.37 -0.78
CA VAL A 68 -8.00 8.95 -0.53
C VAL A 68 -7.82 8.66 0.97
N PRO A 69 -8.08 7.40 1.43
CA PRO A 69 -7.93 7.03 2.83
C PRO A 69 -6.47 6.79 3.23
N CYS A 70 -5.61 6.43 2.28
CA CYS A 70 -4.25 6.03 2.59
C CYS A 70 -3.28 6.21 1.44
N VAL A 71 -2.00 6.23 1.79
CA VAL A 71 -0.87 6.14 0.86
C VAL A 71 -0.03 4.90 1.15
N LYS A 72 0.70 4.43 0.13
CA LYS A 72 1.62 3.30 0.25
C LYS A 72 3.02 3.73 -0.15
N LEU A 73 3.95 3.73 0.80
CA LEU A 73 5.35 4.08 0.58
C LEU A 73 6.14 2.85 0.12
N GLN A 74 6.69 2.89 -1.08
CA GLN A 74 7.56 1.82 -1.58
C GLN A 74 8.99 2.03 -1.05
N SER A 75 9.38 1.28 -0.02
CA SER A 75 10.65 1.46 0.71
C SER A 75 11.88 1.40 -0.20
N ALA A 76 11.85 0.58 -1.24
CA ALA A 76 12.98 0.39 -2.15
C ALA A 76 13.49 1.69 -2.79
N TYR A 77 12.60 2.65 -3.08
CA TYR A 77 13.00 3.95 -3.64
C TYR A 77 13.70 4.86 -2.63
N PHE A 78 13.47 4.62 -1.36
CA PHE A 78 14.14 5.33 -0.26
C PHE A 78 15.41 4.58 0.18
N GLU A 79 15.35 3.26 0.33
CA GLU A 79 16.50 2.42 0.70
C GLU A 79 17.68 2.59 -0.26
N ARG A 80 17.43 2.76 -1.56
CA ARG A 80 18.48 3.05 -2.57
C ARG A 80 19.31 4.29 -2.26
N CYS A 81 18.77 5.22 -1.48
CA CYS A 81 19.44 6.45 -1.05
C CYS A 81 20.13 6.31 0.32
N GLY A 82 20.26 5.08 0.86
CA GLY A 82 20.94 4.80 2.11
C GLY A 82 20.28 5.47 3.32
N ILE A 83 21.09 5.93 4.27
CA ILE A 83 20.60 6.51 5.55
C ILE A 83 19.73 7.73 5.31
N THR A 84 20.11 8.61 4.39
CA THR A 84 19.33 9.82 4.04
C THR A 84 17.97 9.47 3.45
N GLY A 85 17.91 8.40 2.63
CA GLY A 85 16.66 7.90 2.08
C GLY A 85 15.77 7.28 3.14
N MET A 86 16.30 6.48 4.06
CA MET A 86 15.50 5.92 5.15
C MET A 86 14.97 7.00 6.10
N ARG A 87 15.74 8.05 6.33
CA ARG A 87 15.24 9.24 7.04
C ARG A 87 14.05 9.86 6.29
N ALA A 88 14.20 10.11 4.99
CA ALA A 88 13.13 10.65 4.15
C ALA A 88 11.88 9.75 4.15
N TYR A 89 12.04 8.41 4.15
CA TYR A 89 10.93 7.47 4.24
C TYR A 89 10.07 7.69 5.48
N PHE A 90 10.69 7.80 6.65
CA PHE A 90 9.97 8.02 7.90
C PHE A 90 9.41 9.45 8.00
N GLU A 91 10.14 10.46 7.51
CA GLU A 91 9.64 11.85 7.45
C GLU A 91 8.39 11.97 6.55
N VAL A 92 8.34 11.25 5.42
CA VAL A 92 7.16 11.18 4.54
C VAL A 92 6.02 10.41 5.21
N ALA A 93 6.32 9.33 5.92
CA ALA A 93 5.30 8.58 6.65
C ALA A 93 4.63 9.43 7.74
N ASP A 94 5.44 10.16 8.51
CA ASP A 94 4.95 11.09 9.54
C ASP A 94 4.10 12.20 8.93
N TYR A 95 4.59 12.84 7.86
CA TYR A 95 3.86 13.87 7.14
C TYR A 95 2.49 13.39 6.62
N ALA A 96 2.42 12.19 6.07
CA ALA A 96 1.15 11.61 5.60
C ALA A 96 0.17 11.37 6.76
N ARG A 97 0.65 10.90 7.92
CA ARG A 97 -0.17 10.71 9.13
C ARG A 97 -0.67 12.05 9.68
N GLU A 98 0.18 13.09 9.71
CA GLU A 98 -0.22 14.46 10.09
C GLU A 98 -1.29 15.02 9.15
N ALA A 99 -1.24 14.67 7.85
CA ALA A 99 -2.27 15.00 6.85
C ALA A 99 -3.56 14.15 6.98
N GLY A 100 -3.64 13.25 7.97
CA GLY A 100 -4.82 12.41 8.24
C GLY A 100 -4.93 11.16 7.38
N LEU A 101 -3.87 10.78 6.67
CA LEU A 101 -3.82 9.55 5.87
C LEU A 101 -3.31 8.37 6.70
N LEU A 102 -3.82 7.17 6.39
CA LEU A 102 -3.17 5.93 6.83
C LEU A 102 -1.99 5.62 5.92
N VAL A 103 -0.92 5.06 6.49
CA VAL A 103 0.33 4.78 5.78
C VAL A 103 0.59 3.28 5.72
N ILE A 104 0.73 2.74 4.51
CA ILE A 104 1.14 1.36 4.27
C ILE A 104 2.63 1.36 3.86
N GLY A 105 3.49 0.76 4.69
CA GLY A 105 4.89 0.52 4.36
C GLY A 105 5.02 -0.69 3.43
N ASP A 106 5.33 -0.45 2.15
CA ASP A 106 5.53 -1.54 1.18
C ASP A 106 6.97 -2.05 1.22
N VAL A 107 7.28 -2.82 2.25
CA VAL A 107 8.63 -3.26 2.62
C VAL A 107 8.91 -4.74 2.31
N LYS A 108 7.87 -5.55 2.15
CA LYS A 108 7.92 -6.99 1.82
C LYS A 108 9.00 -7.75 2.61
N ARG A 109 9.10 -7.48 3.92
CA ARG A 109 10.08 -8.14 4.77
C ARG A 109 9.78 -9.62 4.94
N ALA A 110 10.84 -10.41 5.11
CA ALA A 110 10.78 -11.84 5.36
C ALA A 110 12.03 -12.29 6.13
N ASP A 111 11.82 -12.98 7.24
CA ASP A 111 12.84 -13.67 8.02
C ASP A 111 12.14 -14.55 9.06
N ILE A 112 12.90 -15.18 9.98
CA ILE A 112 12.37 -16.03 11.05
C ILE A 112 12.85 -15.56 12.42
N GLY A 113 12.11 -15.95 13.48
CA GLY A 113 12.49 -15.75 14.87
C GLY A 113 12.80 -14.28 15.21
N PRO A 114 13.86 -14.03 16.00
CA PRO A 114 14.20 -12.67 16.45
C PRO A 114 14.49 -11.68 15.32
N THR A 115 14.93 -12.16 14.16
CA THR A 115 15.16 -11.29 12.99
C THR A 115 13.83 -10.80 12.41
N ALA A 116 12.82 -11.65 12.32
CA ALA A 116 11.48 -11.25 11.92
C ALA A 116 10.84 -10.26 12.92
N GLU A 117 11.07 -10.48 14.24
CA GLU A 117 10.66 -9.54 15.30
C GLU A 117 11.33 -8.16 15.11
N ALA A 118 12.64 -8.15 14.84
CA ALA A 118 13.37 -6.90 14.61
C ALA A 118 12.84 -6.13 13.38
N TYR A 119 12.46 -6.83 12.31
CA TYR A 119 11.80 -6.20 11.16
C TYR A 119 10.40 -5.68 11.50
N ALA A 120 9.62 -6.40 12.30
CA ALA A 120 8.32 -5.94 12.75
C ALA A 120 8.43 -4.67 13.59
N VAL A 121 9.32 -4.66 14.59
CA VAL A 121 9.62 -3.50 15.44
C VAL A 121 10.06 -2.29 14.59
N ALA A 122 10.94 -2.49 13.61
CA ALA A 122 11.47 -1.40 12.78
C ALA A 122 10.39 -0.60 12.02
N HIS A 123 9.19 -1.16 11.84
CA HIS A 123 8.12 -0.50 11.07
C HIS A 123 6.81 -0.31 11.86
N LEU A 124 6.49 -1.22 12.80
CA LEU A 124 5.20 -1.26 13.48
C LEU A 124 5.26 -0.77 14.93
N GLU A 125 6.43 -0.68 15.54
CA GLU A 125 6.58 -0.07 16.86
C GLU A 125 6.87 1.42 16.70
N GLU A 126 6.24 2.25 17.54
CA GLU A 126 6.58 3.67 17.57
C GLU A 126 8.03 3.84 18.03
N ALA A 127 8.87 4.28 17.10
CA ALA A 127 10.23 4.67 17.40
C ALA A 127 10.34 6.19 17.44
N TYR A 128 11.09 6.70 18.41
CA TYR A 128 11.30 8.13 18.52
C TYR A 128 12.60 8.51 17.84
N VAL A 129 12.53 9.45 16.89
CA VAL A 129 13.69 10.06 16.22
C VAL A 129 13.79 11.55 16.56
N GLY A 130 15.02 12.06 16.66
CA GLY A 130 15.26 13.41 17.10
C GLY A 130 15.74 13.50 18.53
N GLN A 131 15.79 14.71 19.10
CA GLN A 131 16.16 14.97 20.49
C GLN A 131 15.35 16.15 21.05
N GLY A 132 14.84 15.99 22.27
CA GLY A 132 14.12 17.03 22.97
C GLY A 132 12.80 17.42 22.29
N ALA A 133 12.62 18.69 21.96
CA ALA A 133 11.38 19.21 21.37
C ALA A 133 11.14 18.75 19.92
N ASP A 134 12.17 18.22 19.25
CA ASP A 134 12.10 17.71 17.88
C ASP A 134 11.95 16.17 17.83
N GLU A 135 11.73 15.52 18.97
CA GLU A 135 11.49 14.10 19.06
C GLU A 135 10.13 13.75 18.46
N ARG A 136 10.11 12.87 17.46
CA ARG A 136 8.88 12.44 16.76
C ARG A 136 8.75 10.94 16.81
N ALA A 137 7.53 10.47 17.01
CA ALA A 137 7.19 9.07 16.86
C ALA A 137 7.07 8.75 15.38
N VAL A 138 7.88 7.82 14.88
CA VAL A 138 7.85 7.37 13.48
C VAL A 138 7.42 5.92 13.41
N THR A 139 6.37 5.66 12.63
CA THR A 139 5.84 4.33 12.37
C THR A 139 4.96 4.37 11.13
N VAL A 140 4.52 3.21 10.66
CA VAL A 140 3.49 3.09 9.62
C VAL A 140 2.26 2.35 10.17
N ASP A 141 1.09 2.54 9.56
CA ASP A 141 -0.14 1.92 10.01
C ASP A 141 -0.28 0.46 9.59
N ALA A 142 0.41 0.05 8.54
CA ALA A 142 0.49 -1.34 8.09
C ALA A 142 1.76 -1.60 7.28
N VAL A 143 2.17 -2.87 7.20
CA VAL A 143 3.32 -3.30 6.38
C VAL A 143 2.96 -4.45 5.44
N THR A 144 3.70 -4.56 4.34
CA THR A 144 3.66 -5.77 3.50
C THR A 144 4.72 -6.78 3.94
N VAL A 145 4.35 -8.07 3.98
CA VAL A 145 5.21 -9.16 4.46
C VAL A 145 5.25 -10.29 3.41
N ASN A 146 6.43 -10.85 3.18
CA ASN A 146 6.61 -12.02 2.34
C ASN A 146 6.48 -13.29 3.20
N GLN A 147 5.60 -14.18 2.81
CA GLN A 147 5.19 -15.38 3.54
C GLN A 147 6.07 -16.60 3.29
N TYR A 148 7.13 -16.51 2.52
CA TYR A 148 7.92 -17.67 2.08
C TYR A 148 8.46 -18.53 3.24
N PHE A 149 8.73 -17.93 4.39
CA PHE A 149 9.16 -18.63 5.62
C PHE A 149 8.00 -19.22 6.45
N GLY A 150 6.77 -19.14 5.97
CA GLY A 150 5.60 -19.68 6.67
C GLY A 150 5.21 -18.87 7.91
N THR A 151 4.57 -19.57 8.87
CA THR A 151 4.05 -18.93 10.10
C THR A 151 5.17 -18.27 10.93
N ASP A 152 6.34 -18.87 11.01
CA ASP A 152 7.46 -18.32 11.77
C ASP A 152 7.92 -16.96 11.25
N GLY A 153 7.72 -16.69 9.95
CA GLY A 153 8.07 -15.42 9.34
C GLY A 153 6.95 -14.36 9.41
N VAL A 154 5.69 -14.77 9.51
CA VAL A 154 4.52 -13.87 9.52
C VAL A 154 4.06 -13.55 10.93
N GLN A 155 4.06 -14.52 11.83
CA GLN A 155 3.51 -14.39 13.18
C GLN A 155 4.12 -13.26 14.01
N PRO A 156 5.44 -12.96 13.96
CA PRO A 156 6.02 -11.81 14.67
C PRO A 156 5.35 -10.48 14.30
N PHE A 157 5.11 -10.26 13.01
CA PHE A 157 4.41 -9.06 12.52
C PHE A 157 2.94 -9.02 12.99
N VAL A 158 2.23 -10.16 12.94
CA VAL A 158 0.84 -10.26 13.40
C VAL A 158 0.73 -9.98 14.91
N ASN A 159 1.67 -10.50 15.71
CA ASN A 159 1.67 -10.29 17.15
C ASN A 159 1.83 -8.81 17.49
N LEU A 160 2.84 -8.16 16.93
CA LEU A 160 3.09 -6.74 17.18
C LEU A 160 1.96 -5.87 16.63
N ALA A 161 1.44 -6.19 15.43
CA ALA A 161 0.31 -5.47 14.85
C ALA A 161 -0.95 -5.50 15.75
N LYS A 162 -1.23 -6.63 16.40
CA LYS A 162 -2.33 -6.76 17.38
C LYS A 162 -2.13 -5.84 18.59
N GLU A 163 -0.91 -5.76 19.10
CA GLU A 163 -0.58 -4.95 20.26
C GLU A 163 -0.67 -3.45 19.96
N ALA A 164 -0.19 -3.06 18.77
CA ALA A 164 -0.11 -1.67 18.34
C ALA A 164 -1.38 -1.15 17.63
N GLY A 165 -2.34 -2.02 17.30
CA GLY A 165 -3.53 -1.65 16.52
C GLY A 165 -3.23 -1.37 15.04
N GLN A 166 -2.19 -2.00 14.50
CA GLN A 166 -1.68 -1.82 13.13
C GLN A 166 -2.05 -3.01 12.24
N GLY A 167 -1.64 -2.97 10.94
CA GLY A 167 -2.01 -3.98 9.95
C GLY A 167 -0.83 -4.68 9.28
N VAL A 168 -1.11 -5.86 8.73
CA VAL A 168 -0.15 -6.66 7.95
C VAL A 168 -0.81 -7.09 6.65
N PHE A 169 -0.19 -6.80 5.51
CA PHE A 169 -0.59 -7.31 4.20
C PHE A 169 0.38 -8.38 3.72
N VAL A 170 -0.08 -9.61 3.65
CA VAL A 170 0.72 -10.76 3.21
C VAL A 170 0.74 -10.84 1.69
N VAL A 171 1.92 -10.92 1.08
CA VAL A 171 2.06 -11.11 -0.37
C VAL A 171 1.48 -12.45 -0.78
N THR A 172 0.39 -12.46 -1.55
CA THR A 172 -0.34 -13.68 -1.90
C THR A 172 -0.34 -13.96 -3.40
N ARG A 173 -0.81 -13.01 -4.22
CA ARG A 173 -0.78 -13.10 -5.67
C ARG A 173 -0.22 -11.81 -6.25
N THR A 174 0.87 -11.90 -7.00
CA THR A 174 1.57 -10.73 -7.54
C THR A 174 1.33 -10.53 -9.04
N SER A 175 1.52 -9.29 -9.53
CA SER A 175 1.19 -8.86 -10.89
C SER A 175 2.32 -9.08 -11.91
N ASN A 176 3.53 -9.42 -11.47
CA ASN A 176 4.69 -9.57 -12.34
C ASN A 176 4.56 -10.82 -13.26
N PRO A 177 5.09 -10.79 -14.49
CA PRO A 177 4.96 -11.89 -15.44
C PRO A 177 5.50 -13.23 -14.94
N SER A 178 6.61 -13.22 -14.19
CA SER A 178 7.26 -14.42 -13.62
C SER A 178 6.55 -14.98 -12.38
N ALA A 179 5.45 -14.36 -11.92
CA ALA A 179 4.68 -14.87 -10.78
C ALA A 179 4.27 -16.34 -10.97
N LYS A 180 3.99 -16.73 -12.22
CA LYS A 180 3.56 -18.09 -12.59
C LYS A 180 4.61 -19.17 -12.32
N GLU A 181 5.89 -18.84 -12.27
CA GLU A 181 6.98 -19.81 -12.04
C GLU A 181 6.84 -20.54 -10.70
N PHE A 182 6.36 -19.84 -9.68
CA PHE A 182 6.15 -20.36 -8.34
C PHE A 182 4.69 -20.36 -7.92
N GLN A 183 3.99 -19.25 -8.14
CA GLN A 183 2.66 -19.06 -7.58
C GLN A 183 1.61 -20.00 -8.22
N ASP A 184 1.80 -20.42 -9.47
CA ASP A 184 0.92 -21.38 -10.16
C ASP A 184 1.31 -22.83 -9.94
N PHE A 185 2.39 -23.11 -9.18
CA PHE A 185 2.77 -24.48 -8.82
C PHE A 185 1.62 -25.13 -8.02
N LYS A 186 1.26 -26.36 -8.41
CA LYS A 186 0.18 -27.11 -7.76
C LYS A 186 0.78 -28.16 -6.82
N ASP A 187 0.18 -28.24 -5.65
CA ASP A 187 0.46 -29.34 -4.70
C ASP A 187 -0.28 -30.65 -5.07
N THR A 188 -0.16 -31.65 -4.20
CA THR A 188 -0.79 -32.98 -4.39
C THR A 188 -2.31 -32.94 -4.34
N ASP A 189 -2.90 -31.92 -3.71
CA ASP A 189 -4.34 -31.71 -3.62
C ASP A 189 -4.87 -30.87 -4.80
N GLY A 190 -3.97 -30.44 -5.69
CA GLY A 190 -4.28 -29.63 -6.88
C GLY A 190 -4.45 -28.14 -6.63
N LEU A 191 -4.19 -27.67 -5.40
CA LEU A 191 -4.20 -26.23 -5.08
C LEU A 191 -2.90 -25.57 -5.55
N ARG A 192 -3.04 -24.38 -6.12
CA ARG A 192 -1.89 -23.55 -6.50
C ARG A 192 -1.24 -22.94 -5.25
N LEU A 193 0.06 -22.63 -5.33
CA LEU A 193 0.81 -22.10 -4.19
C LEU A 193 0.14 -20.85 -3.60
N PHE A 194 -0.31 -19.91 -4.44
CA PHE A 194 -0.99 -18.71 -3.94
C PHE A 194 -2.32 -19.02 -3.22
N GLU A 195 -3.00 -20.10 -3.57
CA GLU A 195 -4.21 -20.57 -2.88
C GLU A 195 -3.86 -21.15 -1.50
N ARG A 196 -2.76 -21.91 -1.39
CA ARG A 196 -2.24 -22.36 -0.09
C ARG A 196 -1.83 -21.19 0.81
N VAL A 197 -1.23 -20.16 0.22
CA VAL A 197 -0.94 -18.91 0.96
C VAL A 197 -2.23 -18.25 1.45
N ALA A 198 -3.27 -18.19 0.61
CA ALA A 198 -4.56 -17.62 1.00
C ALA A 198 -5.21 -18.36 2.17
N GLU A 199 -5.15 -19.71 2.20
CA GLU A 199 -5.59 -20.50 3.36
C GLU A 199 -4.85 -20.08 4.65
N ARG A 200 -3.53 -19.93 4.58
CA ARG A 200 -2.74 -19.48 5.75
C ARG A 200 -3.06 -18.04 6.14
N VAL A 201 -3.24 -17.14 5.18
CA VAL A 201 -3.67 -15.75 5.47
C VAL A 201 -5.02 -15.78 6.20
N ASN A 202 -5.98 -16.58 5.72
CA ASN A 202 -7.26 -16.71 6.38
C ASN A 202 -7.14 -17.24 7.81
N ASP A 203 -6.24 -18.23 8.05
CA ASP A 203 -5.98 -18.73 9.40
C ASP A 203 -5.38 -17.65 10.32
N TRP A 204 -4.39 -16.90 9.83
CA TRP A 204 -3.79 -15.80 10.60
C TRP A 204 -4.81 -14.67 10.84
N ALA A 205 -5.64 -14.36 9.84
CA ALA A 205 -6.65 -13.32 9.92
C ALA A 205 -7.74 -13.62 10.97
N ASN A 206 -8.04 -14.89 11.20
CA ASN A 206 -9.06 -15.31 12.15
C ASN A 206 -8.51 -15.70 13.54
N GLN A 207 -7.24 -15.40 13.84
CA GLN A 207 -6.72 -15.56 15.18
C GLN A 207 -7.43 -14.60 16.16
N ALA A 208 -7.48 -14.99 17.43
CA ALA A 208 -8.07 -14.16 18.49
C ALA A 208 -7.42 -12.76 18.54
N GLY A 209 -8.24 -11.72 18.46
CA GLY A 209 -7.82 -10.32 18.48
C GLY A 209 -7.34 -9.77 17.13
N CYS A 210 -7.45 -10.54 16.03
CA CYS A 210 -7.14 -10.04 14.69
C CYS A 210 -8.33 -9.40 13.97
N VAL A 211 -9.57 -9.75 14.31
CA VAL A 211 -10.78 -9.20 13.70
C VAL A 211 -11.28 -8.03 14.52
N GLY A 212 -11.51 -6.88 13.86
CA GLY A 212 -12.04 -5.67 14.47
C GLY A 212 -13.57 -5.64 14.53
N ASP A 213 -14.13 -4.55 15.02
CA ASP A 213 -15.58 -4.33 15.15
C ASP A 213 -16.27 -4.29 13.76
N SER A 214 -15.56 -3.89 12.72
CA SER A 214 -16.01 -3.90 11.32
C SER A 214 -16.21 -5.32 10.74
N GLY A 215 -15.75 -6.36 11.43
CA GLY A 215 -15.72 -7.74 10.92
C GLY A 215 -14.49 -8.02 10.02
N TYR A 216 -13.65 -7.04 9.75
CA TYR A 216 -12.41 -7.22 8.99
C TYR A 216 -11.20 -7.37 9.91
N SER A 217 -10.22 -8.13 9.40
CA SER A 217 -8.98 -8.43 10.11
C SER A 217 -7.89 -7.39 9.84
N LEU A 218 -7.00 -7.21 10.83
CA LEU A 218 -5.73 -6.50 10.65
C LEU A 218 -4.76 -7.25 9.70
N VAL A 219 -5.02 -8.55 9.45
CA VAL A 219 -4.26 -9.35 8.49
C VAL A 219 -4.98 -9.35 7.15
N GLY A 220 -4.41 -8.64 6.20
CA GLY A 220 -4.84 -8.55 4.81
C GLY A 220 -3.91 -9.30 3.86
N ALA A 221 -4.20 -9.20 2.57
CA ALA A 221 -3.43 -9.84 1.51
C ALA A 221 -3.15 -8.88 0.35
N VAL A 222 -1.98 -9.00 -0.29
CA VAL A 222 -1.69 -8.37 -1.58
C VAL A 222 -2.16 -9.30 -2.69
N VAL A 223 -3.13 -8.85 -3.50
CA VAL A 223 -3.76 -9.63 -4.58
C VAL A 223 -3.84 -8.80 -5.85
N ALA A 224 -3.16 -9.20 -6.90
CA ALA A 224 -3.02 -8.41 -8.12
C ALA A 224 -4.28 -8.33 -8.98
N ALA A 225 -4.63 -7.13 -9.47
CA ALA A 225 -5.74 -6.91 -10.41
C ALA A 225 -5.56 -7.63 -11.76
N THR A 226 -4.33 -7.95 -12.15
CA THR A 226 -4.00 -8.58 -13.45
C THR A 226 -4.52 -10.02 -13.62
N TYR A 227 -5.07 -10.61 -12.56
CA TYR A 227 -5.66 -11.95 -12.54
C TYR A 227 -7.06 -11.94 -11.91
N PRO A 228 -8.09 -11.34 -12.55
CA PRO A 228 -9.39 -11.11 -11.94
C PRO A 228 -10.11 -12.39 -11.46
N GLN A 229 -9.97 -13.51 -12.17
CA GLN A 229 -10.54 -14.80 -11.75
C GLN A 229 -9.85 -15.33 -10.48
N ASP A 230 -8.53 -15.20 -10.37
CA ASP A 230 -7.78 -15.58 -9.17
C ASP A 230 -8.19 -14.65 -8.02
N THR A 231 -8.35 -13.35 -8.28
CA THR A 231 -8.76 -12.33 -7.29
C THR A 231 -10.15 -12.65 -6.71
N ALA A 232 -11.13 -12.97 -7.55
CA ALA A 232 -12.48 -13.37 -7.09
C ALA A 232 -12.43 -14.63 -6.19
N ARG A 233 -11.63 -15.63 -6.59
CA ARG A 233 -11.43 -16.84 -5.80
C ARG A 233 -10.76 -16.54 -4.46
N LEU A 234 -9.72 -15.70 -4.46
CA LEU A 234 -9.01 -15.29 -3.25
C LEU A 234 -9.90 -14.47 -2.31
N ARG A 235 -10.81 -13.62 -2.84
CA ARG A 235 -11.81 -12.94 -2.03
C ARG A 235 -12.69 -13.93 -1.26
N ALA A 236 -13.16 -14.98 -1.94
CA ALA A 236 -13.99 -16.03 -1.30
C ALA A 236 -13.20 -16.83 -0.24
N MET A 237 -11.88 -17.03 -0.44
CA MET A 237 -11.03 -17.78 0.50
C MET A 237 -10.64 -16.96 1.74
N MET A 238 -10.64 -15.63 1.66
CA MET A 238 -10.19 -14.71 2.73
C MET A 238 -11.30 -13.68 3.07
N PRO A 239 -12.49 -14.11 3.52
CA PRO A 239 -13.66 -13.22 3.63
C PRO A 239 -13.46 -12.05 4.60
N ASN A 240 -12.66 -12.21 5.65
CA ASN A 240 -12.42 -11.19 6.66
C ASN A 240 -11.16 -10.35 6.39
N SER A 241 -10.38 -10.62 5.33
CA SER A 241 -9.16 -9.88 5.03
C SER A 241 -9.42 -8.67 4.12
N LEU A 242 -8.78 -7.55 4.38
CA LEU A 242 -8.65 -6.48 3.40
C LEU A 242 -7.71 -6.93 2.28
N LEU A 243 -8.12 -6.76 1.02
CA LEU A 243 -7.28 -7.07 -0.14
C LEU A 243 -6.67 -5.80 -0.71
N LEU A 244 -5.35 -5.67 -0.62
CA LEU A 244 -4.58 -4.62 -1.27
C LEU A 244 -4.33 -5.02 -2.72
N VAL A 245 -4.86 -4.23 -3.67
CA VAL A 245 -4.98 -4.62 -5.07
C VAL A 245 -4.10 -3.77 -5.99
N PRO A 246 -2.81 -4.12 -6.14
CA PRO A 246 -1.95 -3.47 -7.12
C PRO A 246 -2.18 -3.98 -8.53
N GLY A 247 -1.67 -3.25 -9.53
CA GLY A 247 -1.60 -3.69 -10.91
C GLY A 247 -2.59 -3.02 -11.84
N VAL A 248 -3.39 -2.07 -11.35
CA VAL A 248 -4.28 -1.25 -12.18
C VAL A 248 -3.48 -0.25 -13.01
N GLY A 249 -3.83 -0.08 -14.27
CA GLY A 249 -3.21 0.84 -15.21
C GLY A 249 -1.84 0.37 -15.68
N ALA A 250 -0.75 0.89 -15.14
CA ALA A 250 0.62 0.67 -15.63
C ALA A 250 1.08 -0.80 -15.73
N GLN A 251 0.39 -1.75 -15.10
CA GLN A 251 0.69 -3.19 -15.18
C GLN A 251 -0.36 -3.98 -15.96
N GLY A 252 -1.34 -3.30 -16.58
CA GLY A 252 -2.31 -3.90 -17.50
C GLY A 252 -3.62 -4.39 -16.87
N GLY A 253 -3.80 -4.31 -15.55
CA GLY A 253 -5.09 -4.55 -14.92
C GLY A 253 -6.04 -3.37 -15.14
N SER A 254 -7.33 -3.65 -15.32
CA SER A 254 -8.37 -2.61 -15.38
C SER A 254 -8.95 -2.32 -13.99
N ILE A 255 -9.69 -1.22 -13.88
CA ILE A 255 -10.45 -0.90 -12.67
C ILE A 255 -11.54 -1.95 -12.44
N GLU A 256 -12.19 -2.41 -13.50
CA GLU A 256 -13.20 -3.47 -13.48
C GLU A 256 -12.60 -4.77 -12.91
N ASP A 257 -11.40 -5.16 -13.34
CA ASP A 257 -10.71 -6.35 -12.82
C ASP A 257 -10.46 -6.24 -11.32
N ALA A 258 -10.07 -5.06 -10.85
CA ALA A 258 -9.81 -4.81 -9.45
C ALA A 258 -11.08 -4.94 -8.57
N THR A 259 -12.27 -4.72 -9.12
CA THR A 259 -13.53 -4.89 -8.36
C THR A 259 -13.74 -6.31 -7.88
N GLN A 260 -13.09 -7.33 -8.47
CA GLN A 260 -13.18 -8.72 -8.03
C GLN A 260 -12.64 -8.96 -6.61
N ALA A 261 -11.87 -8.00 -6.08
CA ALA A 261 -11.37 -8.04 -4.70
C ALA A 261 -12.40 -7.62 -3.64
N PHE A 262 -13.53 -7.06 -4.07
CA PHE A 262 -14.56 -6.55 -3.18
C PHE A 262 -15.66 -7.59 -2.96
N HIS A 263 -16.33 -7.50 -1.82
CA HIS A 263 -17.60 -8.16 -1.61
C HIS A 263 -18.71 -7.48 -2.44
N GLU A 264 -19.89 -8.09 -2.47
CA GLU A 264 -21.06 -7.57 -3.18
C GLU A 264 -21.53 -6.22 -2.65
N ASP A 265 -21.30 -5.96 -1.36
CA ASP A 265 -21.59 -4.70 -0.69
C ASP A 265 -20.58 -3.57 -0.99
N GLY A 266 -19.54 -3.84 -1.80
CA GLY A 266 -18.52 -2.88 -2.18
C GLY A 266 -17.37 -2.69 -1.18
N TRP A 267 -17.27 -3.54 -0.15
CA TRP A 267 -16.22 -3.48 0.86
C TRP A 267 -15.15 -4.57 0.69
N GLY A 268 -14.06 -4.45 1.44
CA GLY A 268 -13.01 -5.47 1.57
C GLY A 268 -11.84 -5.34 0.59
N GLY A 269 -11.96 -4.51 -0.45
CA GLY A 269 -10.87 -4.20 -1.38
C GLY A 269 -10.27 -2.82 -1.15
N LEU A 270 -8.98 -2.65 -1.50
CA LEU A 270 -8.27 -1.37 -1.50
C LEU A 270 -7.41 -1.32 -2.77
N VAL A 271 -7.89 -0.61 -3.79
CA VAL A 271 -7.22 -0.52 -5.09
C VAL A 271 -5.99 0.36 -4.96
N THR A 272 -4.83 -0.13 -5.40
CA THR A 272 -3.59 0.65 -5.34
C THR A 272 -3.19 1.12 -6.74
N VAL A 273 -3.05 2.42 -6.87
CA VAL A 273 -2.52 3.11 -8.05
C VAL A 273 -1.27 3.89 -7.67
N SER A 274 -0.28 3.89 -8.53
CA SER A 274 0.99 4.59 -8.29
C SER A 274 1.36 5.44 -9.50
N ARG A 275 2.13 4.93 -10.41
CA ARG A 275 2.68 5.66 -11.56
C ARG A 275 1.63 6.35 -12.43
N SER A 276 0.43 5.80 -12.52
CA SER A 276 -0.68 6.40 -13.28
C SER A 276 -1.24 7.69 -12.64
N VAL A 277 -0.95 7.90 -11.36
CA VAL A 277 -1.30 9.12 -10.63
C VAL A 277 -0.08 10.01 -10.45
N ILE A 278 0.96 9.51 -9.75
CA ILE A 278 2.10 10.35 -9.34
C ILE A 278 3.01 10.80 -10.46
N TYR A 279 2.80 10.31 -11.68
CA TYR A 279 3.45 10.75 -12.93
C TYR A 279 2.41 11.00 -14.02
N ALA A 280 1.24 11.51 -13.64
CA ALA A 280 0.13 11.73 -14.56
C ALA A 280 0.51 12.65 -15.73
N TRP A 281 1.28 13.70 -15.48
CA TRP A 281 1.73 14.65 -16.52
C TRP A 281 2.55 14.02 -17.67
N GLU A 282 3.13 12.82 -17.49
CA GLU A 282 3.84 12.10 -18.53
C GLU A 282 2.91 11.28 -19.44
N ARG A 283 1.62 11.21 -19.10
CA ARG A 283 0.63 10.42 -19.84
C ARG A 283 0.00 11.25 -20.95
N PRO A 284 -0.28 10.64 -22.12
CA PRO A 284 -0.87 11.34 -23.25
C PRO A 284 -2.18 12.10 -22.90
N GLU A 285 -2.99 11.55 -22.00
CA GLU A 285 -4.26 12.13 -21.60
C GLU A 285 -4.10 13.49 -20.90
N TYR A 286 -2.95 13.73 -20.24
CA TYR A 286 -2.63 14.95 -19.49
C TYR A 286 -1.51 15.78 -20.14
N GLU A 287 -1.11 15.46 -21.39
CA GLU A 287 -0.07 16.20 -22.12
C GLU A 287 -0.39 17.70 -22.22
N HIS A 288 -1.68 18.04 -22.29
CA HIS A 288 -2.16 19.42 -22.37
C HIS A 288 -1.92 20.22 -21.06
N ILE A 289 -1.76 19.55 -19.91
CA ILE A 289 -1.43 20.17 -18.61
C ILE A 289 0.10 20.37 -18.53
N GLY A 290 0.86 19.35 -18.89
CA GLY A 290 2.33 19.37 -18.98
C GLY A 290 3.05 19.36 -17.61
N GLU A 291 4.40 19.22 -17.65
CA GLU A 291 5.24 19.10 -16.46
C GLU A 291 5.19 20.36 -15.55
N VAL A 292 4.96 21.53 -16.10
CA VAL A 292 4.94 22.79 -15.31
C VAL A 292 3.78 22.79 -14.32
N ASN A 293 2.67 22.17 -14.67
CA ASN A 293 1.46 22.07 -13.86
C ASN A 293 1.25 20.62 -13.37
N TRP A 294 2.33 19.92 -13.06
CA TRP A 294 2.29 18.49 -12.68
C TRP A 294 1.37 18.19 -11.49
N GLU A 295 1.20 19.12 -10.58
CA GLU A 295 0.29 19.02 -9.43
C GLU A 295 -1.17 18.92 -9.89
N GLU A 296 -1.58 19.78 -10.83
CA GLU A 296 -2.91 19.74 -11.46
C GLU A 296 -3.17 18.40 -12.17
N ALA A 297 -2.15 17.88 -12.88
CA ALA A 297 -2.28 16.58 -13.53
C ALA A 297 -2.50 15.43 -12.53
N ILE A 298 -1.85 15.46 -11.36
CA ILE A 298 -2.07 14.49 -10.28
C ILE A 298 -3.49 14.62 -9.72
N GLU A 299 -3.94 15.84 -9.43
CA GLU A 299 -5.27 16.11 -8.89
C GLU A 299 -6.37 15.59 -9.83
N VAL A 300 -6.28 15.91 -11.13
CA VAL A 300 -7.22 15.40 -12.14
C VAL A 300 -7.18 13.87 -12.19
N ALA A 301 -6.00 13.28 -12.23
CA ALA A 301 -5.86 11.83 -12.34
C ALA A 301 -6.44 11.07 -11.15
N VAL A 302 -6.26 11.55 -9.91
CA VAL A 302 -6.83 10.87 -8.73
C VAL A 302 -8.35 10.99 -8.70
N VAL A 303 -8.90 12.13 -9.08
CA VAL A 303 -10.36 12.36 -9.15
C VAL A 303 -11.00 11.45 -10.20
N GLU A 304 -10.41 11.34 -11.39
CA GLU A 304 -10.91 10.48 -12.47
C GLU A 304 -10.86 9.00 -12.08
N ILE A 305 -9.77 8.53 -11.46
CA ILE A 305 -9.65 7.13 -11.03
C ILE A 305 -10.66 6.83 -9.91
N LYS A 306 -10.83 7.74 -8.97
CA LYS A 306 -11.84 7.63 -7.90
C LYS A 306 -13.24 7.49 -8.48
N ALA A 307 -13.62 8.33 -9.43
CA ALA A 307 -14.92 8.29 -10.10
C ALA A 307 -15.11 6.96 -10.87
N ALA A 308 -14.11 6.55 -11.64
CA ALA A 308 -14.16 5.31 -12.40
C ALA A 308 -14.30 4.07 -11.49
N LEU A 309 -13.61 4.06 -10.33
CA LEU A 309 -13.72 2.98 -9.36
C LEU A 309 -15.12 2.95 -8.72
N ALA A 310 -15.68 4.10 -8.35
CA ALA A 310 -17.03 4.19 -7.81
C ALA A 310 -18.08 3.67 -8.81
N GLU A 311 -17.98 4.05 -10.08
CA GLU A 311 -18.87 3.56 -11.14
C GLU A 311 -18.73 2.04 -11.35
N ALA A 312 -17.49 1.51 -11.36
CA ALA A 312 -17.25 0.08 -11.54
C ALA A 312 -17.84 -0.74 -10.38
N LEU A 313 -17.69 -0.27 -9.14
CA LEU A 313 -18.30 -0.89 -7.96
C LEU A 313 -19.84 -0.85 -8.02
N ALA A 314 -20.41 0.29 -8.42
CA ALA A 314 -21.86 0.43 -8.58
C ALA A 314 -22.42 -0.52 -9.67
N ARG A 315 -21.73 -0.65 -10.81
CA ARG A 315 -22.10 -1.62 -11.86
C ARG A 315 -22.05 -3.06 -11.36
N ARG A 316 -21.03 -3.41 -10.57
CA ARG A 316 -20.89 -4.75 -9.97
C ARG A 316 -22.04 -5.04 -9.02
N ALA A 317 -22.39 -4.12 -8.12
CA ALA A 317 -23.50 -4.26 -7.19
C ALA A 317 -24.86 -4.44 -7.90
N ALA A 318 -25.04 -3.79 -9.04
CA ALA A 318 -26.28 -3.89 -9.84
C ALA A 318 -26.36 -5.19 -10.68
N ALA A 319 -25.26 -5.92 -10.82
CA ALA A 319 -25.21 -7.17 -11.62
C ALA A 319 -25.45 -8.43 -10.78
N VAL A 320 -25.55 -8.30 -9.47
CA VAL A 320 -25.86 -9.35 -8.49
C VAL A 320 -27.35 -9.29 -8.11
#